data_0591e67950838b5e59c07b3ffcce2988
#
_entry.id   0591e67950838b5e59c07b3ffcce2988
#
_cell.length_a   1.000
_cell.length_b   1.000
_cell.length_c   1.000
_cell.angle_alpha   90.00
_cell.angle_beta   90.00
_cell.angle_gamma   90.00
#
_symmetry.space_group_name_H-M   'P 1'
#
loop_
_entity.id
_entity.type
_entity.pdbx_description
1 polymer ?
#
loop_
_entity_poly.entity_id
_entity_poly.type
_entity_poly.pdbx_seq_one_letter_code
_entity_poly.pdbx_strand_id
1 'polypeptide(L)'
;MTQQQFKHVTVLLDEAVNGLNIQPNGVYIDGTFGRGGHSRLVLSQLGEHGRLIAIDRDPEAIKAAQSIDDPRFMIKHGPFSDIAAYVEEEGLVGKVDGVLLDLGVSSPQLDDPERGFSFMRDGPLDMRMDPTKGQSAQQWLMNAEVDDIAWVLKTFGEDRFAKRIARAIVERNHNPEEEPLTRTRHLAELIAKVSPMKDRHKHPATRSFQAIRIYINSELEEIEQALEGAMNVLAPNGRLSVISFHSLEDRLVKRFIRKNSKGPTVPAGIPLTESQIKELGAAKLRDLGKMKPSDREINENPRARSSVLRFAEKAGQ
;
A
#
# COMPACT_ATOMS: atom_id res chain seq x y z
N MET A 1 -5.58 -7.03 35.41
CA MET A 1 -6.25 -6.68 34.15
C MET A 1 -5.37 -7.23 33.04
N THR A 2 -5.77 -8.35 32.47
CA THR A 2 -5.03 -9.08 31.43
C THR A 2 -4.96 -8.21 30.17
N GLN A 3 -3.75 -7.86 29.76
CA GLN A 3 -3.48 -7.31 28.44
C GLN A 3 -3.95 -8.34 27.40
N GLN A 4 -5.09 -8.09 26.79
CA GLN A 4 -5.45 -8.75 25.54
C GLN A 4 -4.39 -8.34 24.51
N GLN A 5 -3.38 -9.17 24.31
CA GLN A 5 -2.53 -9.11 23.14
C GLN A 5 -3.44 -9.30 21.93
N PHE A 6 -3.77 -8.22 21.25
CA PHE A 6 -4.41 -8.30 19.94
C PHE A 6 -3.46 -9.08 19.03
N LYS A 7 -3.79 -10.35 18.81
CA LYS A 7 -3.07 -11.21 17.90
C LYS A 7 -3.22 -10.56 16.50
N HIS A 8 -2.13 -10.05 15.97
CA HIS A 8 -2.12 -9.47 14.62
C HIS A 8 -2.58 -10.53 13.63
N VAL A 9 -3.76 -10.36 13.06
CA VAL A 9 -4.30 -11.24 12.01
C VAL A 9 -4.03 -10.56 10.68
N THR A 10 -3.24 -11.22 9.84
CA THR A 10 -2.94 -10.75 8.48
C THR A 10 -4.21 -10.81 7.64
N VAL A 11 -4.52 -9.71 6.94
CA VAL A 11 -5.74 -9.59 6.12
C VAL A 11 -5.62 -10.45 4.88
N LEU A 12 -6.69 -11.20 4.53
CA LEU A 12 -6.78 -12.02 3.31
C LEU A 12 -5.56 -12.93 3.13
N LEU A 13 -5.06 -13.51 4.23
CA LEU A 13 -3.81 -14.26 4.27
C LEU A 13 -3.80 -15.42 3.27
N ASP A 14 -4.75 -16.32 3.41
CA ASP A 14 -4.83 -17.51 2.56
C ASP A 14 -5.20 -17.15 1.13
N GLU A 15 -6.14 -16.24 0.95
CA GLU A 15 -6.62 -15.81 -0.36
C GLU A 15 -5.52 -15.14 -1.18
N ALA A 16 -4.73 -14.26 -0.57
CA ALA A 16 -3.65 -13.56 -1.27
C ALA A 16 -2.52 -14.52 -1.69
N VAL A 17 -2.14 -15.45 -0.82
CA VAL A 17 -1.10 -16.44 -1.12
C VAL A 17 -1.59 -17.48 -2.12
N ASN A 18 -2.83 -17.96 -1.98
CA ASN A 18 -3.45 -18.88 -2.95
C ASN A 18 -3.52 -18.24 -4.35
N GLY A 19 -3.75 -16.93 -4.43
CA GLY A 19 -3.74 -16.19 -5.69
C GLY A 19 -2.40 -16.22 -6.42
N LEU A 20 -1.30 -16.42 -5.72
CA LEU A 20 0.04 -16.58 -6.31
C LEU A 20 0.24 -17.93 -7.00
N ASN A 21 -0.59 -18.94 -6.70
CA ASN A 21 -0.45 -20.30 -7.25
C ASN A 21 0.95 -20.87 -7.05
N ILE A 22 1.40 -20.92 -5.79
CA ILE A 22 2.77 -21.25 -5.39
C ILE A 22 3.23 -22.57 -6.00
N GLN A 23 4.37 -22.51 -6.72
CA GLN A 23 5.10 -23.67 -7.20
C GLN A 23 6.27 -23.94 -6.25
N PRO A 24 6.58 -25.22 -5.89
CA PRO A 24 7.60 -25.52 -4.88
C PRO A 24 8.97 -24.92 -5.16
N ASN A 25 9.38 -24.84 -6.41
CA ASN A 25 10.69 -24.31 -6.82
C ASN A 25 10.60 -22.89 -7.40
N GLY A 26 9.46 -22.21 -7.22
CA GLY A 26 9.23 -20.88 -7.76
C GLY A 26 9.94 -19.78 -6.98
N VAL A 27 10.01 -18.61 -7.61
CA VAL A 27 10.57 -17.38 -7.05
C VAL A 27 9.42 -16.40 -6.79
N TYR A 28 9.31 -15.96 -5.55
CA TYR A 28 8.22 -15.07 -5.12
C TYR A 28 8.75 -13.81 -4.46
N ILE A 29 7.96 -12.75 -4.54
CA ILE A 29 8.25 -11.47 -3.91
C ILE A 29 7.08 -11.09 -3.01
N ASP A 30 7.38 -10.75 -1.77
CA ASP A 30 6.50 -10.05 -0.85
C ASP A 30 6.99 -8.60 -0.74
N GLY A 31 6.36 -7.68 -1.47
CA GLY A 31 6.77 -6.27 -1.51
C GLY A 31 6.44 -5.49 -0.25
N THR A 32 5.71 -6.09 0.69
CA THR A 32 5.17 -5.46 1.89
C THR A 32 5.27 -6.40 3.09
N PHE A 33 6.50 -6.69 3.50
CA PHE A 33 6.77 -7.73 4.50
C PHE A 33 6.01 -7.53 5.83
N GLY A 34 6.01 -6.30 6.37
CA GLY A 34 5.36 -5.96 7.64
C GLY A 34 5.89 -6.78 8.82
N ARG A 35 5.12 -7.77 9.24
CA ARG A 35 5.54 -8.74 10.29
C ARG A 35 5.68 -10.17 9.76
N GLY A 36 5.62 -10.33 8.45
CA GLY A 36 5.90 -11.59 7.77
C GLY A 36 4.76 -12.60 7.74
N GLY A 37 3.50 -12.16 7.90
CA GLY A 37 2.35 -13.06 7.84
C GLY A 37 2.26 -13.77 6.48
N HIS A 38 2.17 -13.02 5.40
CA HIS A 38 2.16 -13.57 4.05
C HIS A 38 3.46 -14.30 3.71
N SER A 39 4.62 -13.70 4.04
CA SER A 39 5.93 -14.30 3.78
C SER A 39 6.08 -15.68 4.41
N ARG A 40 5.67 -15.88 5.67
CA ARG A 40 5.74 -17.18 6.35
C ARG A 40 4.85 -18.21 5.68
N LEU A 41 3.66 -17.83 5.23
CA LEU A 41 2.76 -18.74 4.53
C LEU A 41 3.33 -19.13 3.16
N VAL A 42 3.94 -18.20 2.41
CA VAL A 42 4.65 -18.49 1.16
C VAL A 42 5.78 -19.49 1.41
N LEU A 43 6.65 -19.24 2.39
CA LEU A 43 7.77 -20.12 2.74
C LEU A 43 7.30 -21.54 3.10
N SER A 44 6.15 -21.67 3.77
CA SER A 44 5.58 -22.98 4.14
C SER A 44 5.15 -23.82 2.94
N GLN A 45 4.91 -23.19 1.79
CA GLN A 45 4.50 -23.84 0.54
C GLN A 45 5.66 -24.01 -0.45
N LEU A 46 6.82 -23.40 -0.20
CA LEU A 46 8.01 -23.55 -1.03
C LEU A 46 8.75 -24.84 -0.72
N GLY A 47 9.32 -25.45 -1.76
CA GLY A 47 10.28 -26.54 -1.66
C GLY A 47 11.71 -26.02 -1.42
N GLU A 48 12.66 -26.95 -1.38
CA GLU A 48 14.07 -26.68 -1.09
C GLU A 48 14.71 -25.66 -2.04
N HIS A 49 14.31 -25.65 -3.30
CA HIS A 49 14.85 -24.77 -4.34
C HIS A 49 14.00 -23.51 -4.59
N GLY A 50 12.90 -23.33 -3.84
CA GLY A 50 12.10 -22.12 -3.90
C GLY A 50 12.82 -20.92 -3.28
N ARG A 51 12.42 -19.71 -3.66
CA ARG A 51 13.01 -18.47 -3.15
C ARG A 51 11.92 -17.45 -2.84
N LEU A 52 12.09 -16.71 -1.74
CA LEU A 52 11.26 -15.57 -1.37
C LEU A 52 12.12 -14.35 -1.11
N ILE A 53 11.89 -13.29 -1.86
CA ILE A 53 12.44 -11.96 -1.61
C ILE A 53 11.35 -11.12 -0.98
N ALA A 54 11.56 -10.69 0.24
CA ALA A 54 10.69 -9.75 0.93
C ALA A 54 11.29 -8.34 0.91
N ILE A 55 10.42 -7.35 0.91
CA ILE A 55 10.80 -5.93 0.88
C ILE A 55 10.01 -5.20 1.96
N ASP A 56 10.66 -4.32 2.68
CA ASP A 56 9.98 -3.33 3.52
C ASP A 56 10.85 -2.08 3.70
N ARG A 57 10.20 -0.93 3.79
CA ARG A 57 10.87 0.35 4.07
C ARG A 57 10.95 0.66 5.57
N ASP A 58 10.12 0.02 6.39
CA ASP A 58 10.06 0.22 7.82
C ASP A 58 11.20 -0.51 8.54
N PRO A 59 12.11 0.20 9.25
CA PRO A 59 13.18 -0.44 10.02
C PRO A 59 12.68 -1.47 11.04
N GLU A 60 11.49 -1.30 11.61
CA GLU A 60 10.91 -2.27 12.55
C GLU A 60 10.46 -3.56 11.83
N ALA A 61 10.03 -3.47 10.58
CA ALA A 61 9.74 -4.64 9.76
C ALA A 61 11.03 -5.40 9.42
N ILE A 62 12.11 -4.69 9.08
CA ILE A 62 13.43 -5.28 8.83
C ILE A 62 13.93 -6.02 10.06
N LYS A 63 13.78 -5.43 11.24
CA LYS A 63 14.14 -6.07 12.51
C LYS A 63 13.32 -7.34 12.76
N ALA A 64 12.01 -7.30 12.48
CA ALA A 64 11.14 -8.47 12.60
C ALA A 64 11.56 -9.60 11.63
N ALA A 65 12.03 -9.27 10.43
CA ALA A 65 12.50 -10.23 9.44
C ALA A 65 13.72 -11.04 9.90
N GLN A 66 14.53 -10.51 10.80
CA GLN A 66 15.70 -11.21 11.37
C GLN A 66 15.32 -12.48 12.15
N SER A 67 14.05 -12.62 12.54
CA SER A 67 13.55 -13.85 13.20
C SER A 67 13.31 -15.00 12.23
N ILE A 68 13.41 -14.78 10.92
CA ILE A 68 13.24 -15.83 9.90
C ILE A 68 14.61 -16.38 9.53
N ASP A 69 14.94 -17.53 10.08
CA ASP A 69 16.15 -18.30 9.76
C ASP A 69 15.80 -19.36 8.71
N ASP A 70 15.76 -18.94 7.44
CA ASP A 70 15.42 -19.80 6.31
C ASP A 70 16.30 -19.40 5.11
N PRO A 71 17.11 -20.34 4.55
CA PRO A 71 18.01 -20.03 3.44
C PRO A 71 17.30 -19.62 2.15
N ARG A 72 16.00 -19.88 2.04
CA ARG A 72 15.16 -19.49 0.89
C ARG A 72 14.67 -18.05 1.00
N PHE A 73 14.79 -17.44 2.18
CA PHE A 73 14.28 -16.11 2.51
C PHE A 73 15.36 -15.05 2.42
N MET A 74 15.03 -13.92 1.80
CA MET A 74 15.85 -12.71 1.75
C MET A 74 14.99 -11.50 2.04
N ILE A 75 15.51 -10.53 2.82
CA ILE A 75 14.85 -9.24 3.07
C ILE A 75 15.67 -8.09 2.46
N LYS A 76 15.01 -7.20 1.75
CA LYS A 76 15.57 -5.95 1.21
C LYS A 76 14.96 -4.77 1.97
N HIS A 77 15.81 -3.88 2.48
CA HIS A 77 15.37 -2.66 3.17
C HIS A 77 15.23 -1.50 2.18
N GLY A 78 14.03 -1.13 1.88
CA GLY A 78 13.71 0.00 1.01
C GLY A 78 12.26 -0.03 0.53
N PRO A 79 11.90 0.90 -0.37
CA PRO A 79 10.55 0.97 -0.90
C PRO A 79 10.26 -0.16 -1.89
N PHE A 80 9.01 -0.60 -1.94
CA PHE A 80 8.61 -1.61 -2.93
C PHE A 80 8.54 -1.08 -4.37
N SER A 81 8.61 0.24 -4.55
CA SER A 81 8.80 0.84 -5.89
C SER A 81 10.08 0.37 -6.57
N ASP A 82 11.12 0.01 -5.81
CA ASP A 82 12.40 -0.45 -6.31
C ASP A 82 12.46 -1.97 -6.60
N ILE A 83 11.31 -2.64 -6.63
CA ILE A 83 11.19 -4.10 -6.84
C ILE A 83 12.00 -4.58 -8.05
N ALA A 84 12.01 -3.83 -9.16
CA ALA A 84 12.75 -4.19 -10.35
C ALA A 84 14.27 -4.19 -10.10
N ALA A 85 14.79 -3.19 -9.39
CA ALA A 85 16.21 -3.09 -9.05
C ALA A 85 16.64 -4.22 -8.12
N TYR A 86 15.86 -4.53 -7.07
CA TYR A 86 16.19 -5.63 -6.16
C TYR A 86 16.23 -6.99 -6.86
N VAL A 87 15.32 -7.22 -7.81
CA VAL A 87 15.26 -8.46 -8.57
C VAL A 87 16.41 -8.55 -9.59
N GLU A 88 16.79 -7.40 -10.18
CA GLU A 88 17.93 -7.31 -11.09
C GLU A 88 19.26 -7.63 -10.38
N GLU A 89 19.47 -7.13 -9.16
CA GLU A 89 20.62 -7.46 -8.32
C GLU A 89 20.78 -8.97 -8.12
N GLU A 90 19.67 -9.70 -8.03
CA GLU A 90 19.65 -11.16 -7.85
C GLU A 90 19.71 -11.96 -9.17
N GLY A 91 19.71 -11.27 -10.33
CA GLY A 91 19.71 -11.93 -11.65
C GLY A 91 18.41 -12.68 -11.99
N LEU A 92 17.28 -12.23 -11.43
CA LEU A 92 15.99 -12.92 -11.50
C LEU A 92 14.93 -12.21 -12.36
N VAL A 93 15.31 -11.18 -13.13
CA VAL A 93 14.38 -10.46 -14.03
C VAL A 93 13.77 -11.44 -15.03
N GLY A 94 12.44 -11.44 -15.13
CA GLY A 94 11.67 -12.35 -16.00
C GLY A 94 11.56 -13.80 -15.47
N LYS A 95 12.00 -14.05 -14.23
CA LYS A 95 11.98 -15.37 -13.59
C LYS A 95 11.12 -15.42 -12.32
N VAL A 96 10.46 -14.35 -11.97
CA VAL A 96 9.61 -14.24 -10.77
C VAL A 96 8.25 -14.86 -11.05
N ASP A 97 7.87 -15.86 -10.28
CA ASP A 97 6.60 -16.58 -10.46
C ASP A 97 5.42 -15.90 -9.77
N GLY A 98 5.68 -15.01 -8.81
CA GLY A 98 4.61 -14.23 -8.20
C GLY A 98 5.10 -13.04 -7.38
N VAL A 99 4.27 -12.00 -7.36
CA VAL A 99 4.45 -10.77 -6.57
C VAL A 99 3.20 -10.52 -5.76
N LEU A 100 3.38 -10.34 -4.45
CA LEU A 100 2.33 -9.98 -3.50
C LEU A 100 2.60 -8.58 -2.95
N LEU A 101 1.58 -7.75 -2.96
CA LEU A 101 1.58 -6.42 -2.34
C LEU A 101 0.36 -6.30 -1.41
N ASP A 102 0.62 -6.05 -0.12
CA ASP A 102 -0.38 -5.73 0.91
C ASP A 102 -0.26 -4.24 1.24
N LEU A 103 -1.05 -3.42 0.54
CA LEU A 103 -0.88 -1.96 0.52
C LEU A 103 -1.32 -1.29 1.82
N GLY A 104 -0.85 -0.07 2.03
CA GLY A 104 -1.21 0.78 3.16
C GLY A 104 -0.29 0.62 4.37
N VAL A 105 -0.84 0.85 5.55
CA VAL A 105 -0.11 0.80 6.82
C VAL A 105 -0.31 -0.52 7.54
N SER A 106 0.72 -1.01 8.17
CA SER A 106 0.63 -2.20 9.01
C SER A 106 -0.09 -1.91 10.33
N SER A 107 -0.68 -2.95 10.93
CA SER A 107 -1.31 -2.80 12.25
C SER A 107 -0.35 -2.30 13.33
N PRO A 108 0.90 -2.77 13.43
CA PRO A 108 1.86 -2.20 14.37
C PRO A 108 2.13 -0.70 14.17
N GLN A 109 2.17 -0.21 12.93
CA GLN A 109 2.29 1.23 12.66
C GLN A 109 1.09 2.02 13.18
N LEU A 110 -0.13 1.50 13.04
CA LEU A 110 -1.35 2.14 13.54
C LEU A 110 -1.48 2.05 15.08
N ASP A 111 -1.01 0.97 15.66
CA ASP A 111 -1.16 0.70 17.10
C ASP A 111 -0.10 1.41 17.97
N ASP A 112 1.06 1.72 17.40
CA ASP A 112 2.11 2.47 18.06
C ASP A 112 1.85 3.98 17.96
N PRO A 113 1.49 4.66 19.06
CA PRO A 113 1.24 6.09 19.05
C PRO A 113 2.48 6.91 18.66
N GLU A 114 3.70 6.42 18.94
CA GLU A 114 4.95 7.10 18.61
C GLU A 114 5.20 7.21 17.09
N ARG A 115 4.51 6.40 16.28
CA ARG A 115 4.59 6.47 14.83
C ARG A 115 3.70 7.57 14.22
N GLY A 116 2.70 8.05 14.93
CA GLY A 116 1.85 9.16 14.53
C GLY A 116 0.84 8.89 13.40
N PHE A 117 0.56 7.65 13.06
CA PHE A 117 -0.41 7.29 12.00
C PHE A 117 -1.86 7.41 12.43
N SER A 118 -2.14 7.33 13.72
CA SER A 118 -3.47 7.32 14.29
C SER A 118 -3.64 8.41 15.34
N PHE A 119 -4.82 8.97 15.46
CA PHE A 119 -5.20 9.91 16.51
C PHE A 119 -6.00 9.25 17.64
N MET A 120 -6.26 7.95 17.56
CA MET A 120 -6.94 7.20 18.62
C MET A 120 -6.13 7.15 19.91
N ARG A 121 -4.81 7.15 19.79
CA ARG A 121 -3.85 7.40 20.87
C ARG A 121 -3.00 8.58 20.48
N ASP A 122 -2.76 9.47 21.42
CA ASP A 122 -1.95 10.66 21.17
C ASP A 122 -0.47 10.32 21.04
N GLY A 123 0.18 10.86 20.02
CA GLY A 123 1.58 10.66 19.72
C GLY A 123 2.15 11.81 18.90
N PRO A 124 3.47 11.77 18.59
CA PRO A 124 4.09 12.74 17.71
C PRO A 124 3.43 12.74 16.34
N LEU A 125 3.32 13.88 15.71
CA LEU A 125 2.72 14.02 14.36
C LEU A 125 3.78 13.69 13.30
N ASP A 126 4.14 12.40 13.18
CA ASP A 126 5.20 11.92 12.27
C ASP A 126 4.65 11.34 10.96
N MET A 127 3.95 10.24 11.01
CA MET A 127 3.35 9.50 9.87
C MET A 127 4.34 8.91 8.85
N ARG A 128 5.65 8.95 9.07
CA ARG A 128 6.61 8.30 8.16
C ARG A 128 6.65 6.79 8.35
N MET A 129 6.58 6.04 7.27
CA MET A 129 6.81 4.58 7.28
C MET A 129 8.28 4.26 7.55
N ASP A 130 9.21 5.04 6.98
CA ASP A 130 10.63 5.05 7.34
C ASP A 130 10.96 6.35 8.09
N PRO A 131 11.02 6.35 9.42
CA PRO A 131 11.27 7.56 10.21
C PRO A 131 12.69 8.09 10.08
N THR A 132 13.58 7.37 9.42
CA THR A 132 14.97 7.79 9.17
C THR A 132 15.12 8.68 7.94
N LYS A 133 14.08 8.81 7.11
CA LYS A 133 14.11 9.53 5.84
C LYS A 133 12.98 10.54 5.70
N GLY A 134 13.23 11.54 4.87
CA GLY A 134 12.22 12.54 4.52
C GLY A 134 11.79 13.42 5.70
N GLN A 135 10.68 14.13 5.51
CA GLN A 135 10.10 15.00 6.53
C GLN A 135 8.86 14.35 7.17
N SER A 136 8.68 14.61 8.48
CA SER A 136 7.47 14.20 9.18
C SER A 136 6.26 15.04 8.77
N ALA A 137 5.06 14.55 9.12
CA ALA A 137 3.84 15.32 8.92
C ALA A 137 3.90 16.68 9.65
N GLN A 138 4.44 16.72 10.87
CA GLN A 138 4.66 17.96 11.61
C GLN A 138 5.54 18.95 10.83
N GLN A 139 6.69 18.50 10.35
CA GLN A 139 7.63 19.34 9.60
C GLN A 139 7.00 19.86 8.30
N TRP A 140 6.28 19.01 7.59
CA TRP A 140 5.58 19.41 6.38
C TRP A 140 4.48 20.44 6.67
N LEU A 141 3.58 20.18 7.61
CA LEU A 141 2.47 21.06 7.94
C LEU A 141 2.94 22.42 8.50
N MET A 142 4.14 22.48 9.11
CA MET A 142 4.72 23.72 9.61
C MET A 142 5.19 24.64 8.50
N ASN A 143 5.62 24.09 7.37
CA ASN A 143 6.24 24.84 6.27
C ASN A 143 5.37 24.94 5.02
N ALA A 144 4.32 24.14 4.89
CA ALA A 144 3.47 24.10 3.70
C ALA A 144 2.49 25.27 3.67
N GLU A 145 2.23 25.75 2.47
CA GLU A 145 1.22 26.80 2.22
C GLU A 145 -0.21 26.23 2.28
N VAL A 146 -1.18 27.12 2.50
CA VAL A 146 -2.60 26.73 2.56
C VAL A 146 -3.05 25.95 1.34
N ASP A 147 -2.65 26.39 0.14
CA ASP A 147 -3.10 25.76 -1.10
C ASP A 147 -2.49 24.37 -1.30
N ASP A 148 -1.25 24.13 -0.84
CA ASP A 148 -0.59 22.82 -0.89
C ASP A 148 -1.28 21.83 0.06
N ILE A 149 -1.55 22.25 1.30
CA ILE A 149 -2.26 21.40 2.27
C ILE A 149 -3.68 21.12 1.76
N ALA A 150 -4.38 22.14 1.25
CA ALA A 150 -5.73 21.98 0.70
C ALA A 150 -5.76 21.02 -0.49
N TRP A 151 -4.74 21.09 -1.36
CA TRP A 151 -4.61 20.17 -2.48
C TRP A 151 -4.46 18.72 -2.02
N VAL A 152 -3.58 18.45 -1.05
CA VAL A 152 -3.37 17.13 -0.46
C VAL A 152 -4.68 16.59 0.15
N LEU A 153 -5.33 17.39 1.00
CA LEU A 153 -6.57 16.99 1.68
C LEU A 153 -7.71 16.71 0.68
N LYS A 154 -7.79 17.48 -0.39
CA LYS A 154 -8.79 17.31 -1.44
C LYS A 154 -8.49 16.09 -2.32
N THR A 155 -7.25 15.95 -2.75
CA THR A 155 -6.84 14.93 -3.73
C THR A 155 -6.81 13.54 -3.09
N PHE A 156 -6.22 13.41 -1.90
CA PHE A 156 -6.02 12.12 -1.24
C PHE A 156 -7.04 11.82 -0.13
N GLY A 157 -7.70 12.83 0.41
CA GLY A 157 -8.75 12.67 1.41
C GLY A 157 -10.16 12.79 0.85
N GLU A 158 -10.31 13.28 -0.38
CA GLU A 158 -11.60 13.63 -0.97
C GLU A 158 -12.43 14.52 -0.01
N ASP A 159 -11.73 15.40 0.75
CA ASP A 159 -12.34 16.22 1.79
C ASP A 159 -12.95 17.49 1.20
N ARG A 160 -14.25 17.68 1.41
CA ARG A 160 -14.99 18.85 0.92
C ARG A 160 -14.58 20.14 1.62
N PHE A 161 -14.03 20.04 2.82
CA PHE A 161 -13.62 21.18 3.66
C PHE A 161 -12.11 21.40 3.64
N ALA A 162 -11.40 20.78 2.69
CA ALA A 162 -9.95 20.80 2.56
C ALA A 162 -9.35 22.21 2.74
N LYS A 163 -9.88 23.21 2.05
CA LYS A 163 -9.36 24.60 2.14
C LYS A 163 -9.60 25.24 3.52
N ARG A 164 -10.72 24.94 4.15
CA ARG A 164 -11.02 25.42 5.51
C ARG A 164 -10.10 24.78 6.55
N ILE A 165 -9.89 23.48 6.44
CA ILE A 165 -8.97 22.74 7.31
C ILE A 165 -7.54 23.23 7.12
N ALA A 166 -7.08 23.40 5.87
CA ALA A 166 -5.74 23.87 5.56
C ALA A 166 -5.48 25.28 6.15
N ARG A 167 -6.41 26.21 6.03
CA ARG A 167 -6.31 27.54 6.65
C ARG A 167 -6.17 27.43 8.16
N ALA A 168 -7.00 26.63 8.82
CA ALA A 168 -6.93 26.45 10.26
C ALA A 168 -5.60 25.87 10.72
N ILE A 169 -5.01 24.93 9.96
CA ILE A 169 -3.70 24.37 10.25
C ILE A 169 -2.60 25.43 10.16
N VAL A 170 -2.58 26.20 9.07
CA VAL A 170 -1.57 27.26 8.87
C VAL A 170 -1.74 28.38 9.91
N GLU A 171 -2.95 28.83 10.18
CA GLU A 171 -3.25 29.82 11.21
C GLU A 171 -2.76 29.34 12.58
N ARG A 172 -3.05 28.10 12.96
CA ARG A 172 -2.61 27.51 14.24
C ARG A 172 -1.08 27.44 14.35
N ASN A 173 -0.40 26.99 13.29
CA ASN A 173 1.05 26.82 13.30
C ASN A 173 1.83 28.14 13.34
N HIS A 174 1.24 29.24 12.85
CA HIS A 174 1.88 30.56 12.78
C HIS A 174 1.35 31.54 13.83
N ASN A 175 0.40 31.12 14.68
CA ASN A 175 -0.09 31.98 15.76
C ASN A 175 0.90 32.01 16.91
N PRO A 176 1.50 33.17 17.25
CA PRO A 176 2.49 33.26 18.34
C PRO A 176 1.89 33.01 19.75
N GLU A 177 0.56 33.06 19.86
CA GLU A 177 -0.15 32.84 21.12
C GLU A 177 -0.55 31.38 21.35
N GLU A 178 -0.35 30.51 20.36
CA GLU A 178 -0.70 29.10 20.42
C GLU A 178 0.50 28.20 20.13
N GLU A 179 0.51 27.01 20.75
CA GLU A 179 1.51 26.02 20.40
C GLU A 179 1.28 25.43 19.02
N PRO A 180 2.31 25.29 18.18
CA PRO A 180 2.20 24.63 16.89
C PRO A 180 1.70 23.18 17.01
N LEU A 181 1.15 22.66 15.93
CA LEU A 181 0.67 21.29 15.86
C LEU A 181 1.83 20.30 15.85
N THR A 182 2.07 19.63 16.97
CA THR A 182 3.14 18.63 17.15
C THR A 182 2.60 17.25 17.49
N ARG A 183 1.30 17.16 17.83
CA ARG A 183 0.65 15.95 18.34
C ARG A 183 -0.54 15.56 17.45
N THR A 184 -0.75 14.26 17.31
CA THR A 184 -1.85 13.71 16.51
C THR A 184 -3.22 14.12 17.03
N ARG A 185 -3.38 14.17 18.37
CA ARG A 185 -4.64 14.60 19.01
C ARG A 185 -4.95 16.05 18.70
N HIS A 186 -3.99 16.94 18.81
CA HIS A 186 -4.19 18.38 18.55
C HIS A 186 -4.64 18.62 17.11
N LEU A 187 -4.04 17.93 16.13
CA LEU A 187 -4.47 18.01 14.74
C LEU A 187 -5.90 17.47 14.57
N ALA A 188 -6.22 16.33 15.15
CA ALA A 188 -7.57 15.73 15.04
C ALA A 188 -8.65 16.63 15.67
N GLU A 189 -8.37 17.24 16.83
CA GLU A 189 -9.28 18.16 17.49
C GLU A 189 -9.49 19.43 16.67
N LEU A 190 -8.42 20.01 16.10
CA LEU A 190 -8.52 21.18 15.21
C LEU A 190 -9.40 20.87 14.00
N ILE A 191 -9.18 19.74 13.34
CA ILE A 191 -9.99 19.32 12.19
C ILE A 191 -11.46 19.15 12.59
N ALA A 192 -11.73 18.50 13.71
CA ALA A 192 -13.10 18.30 14.22
C ALA A 192 -13.81 19.62 14.53
N LYS A 193 -13.06 20.62 15.07
CA LYS A 193 -13.59 21.95 15.39
C LYS A 193 -14.02 22.71 14.14
N VAL A 194 -13.28 22.59 13.04
CA VAL A 194 -13.55 23.37 11.82
C VAL A 194 -14.37 22.61 10.79
N SER A 195 -14.62 21.33 10.98
CA SER A 195 -15.44 20.52 10.09
C SER A 195 -16.92 20.63 10.45
N PRO A 196 -17.76 21.19 9.57
CA PRO A 196 -19.18 21.45 9.89
C PRO A 196 -20.06 20.19 9.89
N MET A 197 -19.61 19.10 9.25
CA MET A 197 -20.34 17.84 9.20
C MET A 197 -19.75 16.81 10.15
N LYS A 198 -20.60 16.29 11.04
CA LYS A 198 -20.30 15.11 11.84
C LYS A 198 -20.85 13.89 11.10
N ASP A 199 -19.97 13.09 10.49
CA ASP A 199 -20.35 11.76 10.04
C ASP A 199 -20.66 10.92 11.28
N ARG A 200 -21.80 10.21 11.29
CA ARG A 200 -22.19 9.34 12.42
C ARG A 200 -21.26 8.14 12.59
N HIS A 201 -20.50 7.79 11.56
CA HIS A 201 -19.71 6.55 11.52
C HIS A 201 -18.21 6.77 11.46
N LYS A 202 -17.73 7.98 11.14
CA LYS A 202 -16.30 8.28 11.00
C LYS A 202 -15.94 9.62 11.62
N HIS A 203 -14.84 9.64 12.37
CA HIS A 203 -14.29 10.88 12.90
C HIS A 203 -13.89 11.82 11.75
N PRO A 204 -14.17 13.14 11.83
CA PRO A 204 -13.86 14.10 10.76
C PRO A 204 -12.39 14.09 10.31
N ALA A 205 -11.46 13.83 11.22
CA ALA A 205 -10.03 13.79 10.92
C ALA A 205 -9.58 12.56 10.15
N THR A 206 -10.40 11.50 10.03
CA THR A 206 -9.98 10.23 9.38
C THR A 206 -9.49 10.45 7.96
N ARG A 207 -10.20 11.24 7.16
CA ARG A 207 -9.83 11.53 5.76
C ARG A 207 -8.57 12.37 5.66
N SER A 208 -8.43 13.36 6.53
CA SER A 208 -7.26 14.24 6.55
C SER A 208 -6.00 13.48 6.98
N PHE A 209 -6.09 12.60 7.97
CA PHE A 209 -4.97 11.74 8.38
C PHE A 209 -4.55 10.79 7.25
N GLN A 210 -5.51 10.16 6.57
CA GLN A 210 -5.21 9.34 5.40
C GLN A 210 -4.52 10.16 4.29
N ALA A 211 -5.02 11.36 3.99
CA ALA A 211 -4.47 12.21 2.94
C ALA A 211 -3.03 12.63 3.24
N ILE A 212 -2.76 13.07 4.46
CA ILE A 212 -1.42 13.48 4.89
C ILE A 212 -0.47 12.28 4.86
N ARG A 213 -0.88 11.12 5.35
CA ARG A 213 -0.11 9.89 5.33
C ARG A 213 0.28 9.49 3.90
N ILE A 214 -0.68 9.47 2.99
CA ILE A 214 -0.44 9.15 1.56
C ILE A 214 0.61 10.09 0.97
N TYR A 215 0.49 11.39 1.26
CA TYR A 215 1.43 12.39 0.76
C TYR A 215 2.84 12.24 1.35
N ILE A 216 2.96 12.13 2.69
CA ILE A 216 4.25 12.00 3.38
C ILE A 216 5.03 10.78 2.92
N ASN A 217 4.35 9.68 2.58
CA ASN A 217 4.97 8.44 2.16
C ASN A 217 4.98 8.23 0.64
N SER A 218 4.48 9.18 -0.15
CA SER A 218 4.34 9.05 -1.62
C SER A 218 3.65 7.74 -2.02
N GLU A 219 2.61 7.33 -1.28
CA GLU A 219 2.06 5.98 -1.37
C GLU A 219 1.54 5.63 -2.77
N LEU A 220 0.88 6.57 -3.45
CA LEU A 220 0.29 6.30 -4.77
C LEU A 220 1.35 6.19 -5.88
N GLU A 221 2.37 7.04 -5.86
CA GLU A 221 3.51 6.99 -6.78
C GLU A 221 4.31 5.70 -6.59
N GLU A 222 4.53 5.27 -5.34
CA GLU A 222 5.16 4.01 -4.99
C GLU A 222 4.40 2.81 -5.57
N ILE A 223 3.06 2.81 -5.47
CA ILE A 223 2.21 1.76 -6.01
C ILE A 223 2.32 1.70 -7.54
N GLU A 224 2.26 2.84 -8.23
CA GLU A 224 2.38 2.87 -9.69
C GLU A 224 3.72 2.30 -10.15
N GLN A 225 4.82 2.73 -9.53
CA GLN A 225 6.16 2.24 -9.85
C GLN A 225 6.32 0.75 -9.53
N ALA A 226 5.78 0.29 -8.40
CA ALA A 226 5.83 -1.11 -8.02
C ALA A 226 5.05 -2.02 -8.98
N LEU A 227 3.89 -1.59 -9.46
CA LEU A 227 3.10 -2.34 -10.43
C LEU A 227 3.82 -2.49 -11.78
N GLU A 228 4.45 -1.41 -12.28
CA GLU A 228 5.29 -1.47 -13.48
C GLU A 228 6.54 -2.33 -13.25
N GLY A 229 7.19 -2.21 -12.09
CA GLY A 229 8.31 -3.05 -11.69
C GLY A 229 7.94 -4.54 -11.63
N ALA A 230 6.79 -4.88 -11.05
CA ALA A 230 6.27 -6.23 -11.00
C ALA A 230 6.06 -6.82 -12.41
N MET A 231 5.50 -6.04 -13.33
CA MET A 231 5.35 -6.45 -14.74
C MET A 231 6.68 -6.80 -15.39
N ASN A 232 7.73 -6.04 -15.10
CA ASN A 232 9.05 -6.25 -15.69
C ASN A 232 9.72 -7.53 -15.18
N VAL A 233 9.55 -7.85 -13.90
CA VAL A 233 10.23 -8.98 -13.27
C VAL A 233 9.50 -10.32 -13.38
N LEU A 234 8.16 -10.29 -13.55
CA LEU A 234 7.35 -11.50 -13.64
C LEU A 234 7.74 -12.36 -14.86
N ALA A 235 7.84 -13.66 -14.62
CA ALA A 235 7.90 -14.68 -15.66
C ALA A 235 6.57 -14.77 -16.42
N PRO A 236 6.54 -15.33 -17.64
CA PRO A 236 5.28 -15.75 -18.28
C PRO A 236 4.46 -16.65 -17.33
N ASN A 237 3.15 -16.38 -17.23
CA ASN A 237 2.20 -16.99 -16.28
C ASN A 237 2.48 -16.68 -14.79
N GLY A 238 3.42 -15.80 -14.49
CA GLY A 238 3.64 -15.30 -13.13
C GLY A 238 2.46 -14.48 -12.63
N ARG A 239 2.17 -14.55 -11.34
CA ARG A 239 0.98 -13.98 -10.69
C ARG A 239 1.26 -12.69 -9.95
N LEU A 240 0.34 -11.75 -10.07
CA LEU A 240 0.28 -10.53 -9.26
C LEU A 240 -0.92 -10.62 -8.31
N SER A 241 -0.69 -10.45 -7.01
CA SER A 241 -1.69 -10.49 -5.95
C SER A 241 -1.58 -9.20 -5.14
N VAL A 242 -2.61 -8.34 -5.15
CA VAL A 242 -2.57 -7.00 -4.53
C VAL A 242 -3.78 -6.77 -3.66
N ILE A 243 -3.54 -6.46 -2.38
CA ILE A 243 -4.56 -6.06 -1.40
C ILE A 243 -4.54 -4.54 -1.27
N SER A 244 -5.69 -3.90 -1.45
CA SER A 244 -5.91 -2.47 -1.25
C SER A 244 -6.88 -2.24 -0.09
N PHE A 245 -6.73 -1.14 0.66
CA PHE A 245 -7.58 -0.81 1.82
C PHE A 245 -8.44 0.44 1.63
N HIS A 246 -8.17 1.23 0.61
CA HIS A 246 -8.99 2.38 0.27
C HIS A 246 -9.16 2.56 -1.24
N SER A 247 -10.12 3.40 -1.61
CA SER A 247 -10.57 3.56 -3.00
C SER A 247 -9.49 4.07 -3.96
N LEU A 248 -8.53 4.86 -3.48
CA LEU A 248 -7.46 5.40 -4.33
C LEU A 248 -6.48 4.30 -4.72
N GLU A 249 -6.05 3.47 -3.77
CA GLU A 249 -5.21 2.29 -4.04
C GLU A 249 -5.92 1.33 -5.01
N ASP A 250 -7.15 0.92 -4.70
CA ASP A 250 -7.91 0.00 -5.53
C ASP A 250 -8.11 0.52 -6.95
N ARG A 251 -8.33 1.83 -7.08
CA ARG A 251 -8.49 2.47 -8.39
C ARG A 251 -7.22 2.38 -9.24
N LEU A 252 -6.03 2.59 -8.64
CA LEU A 252 -4.75 2.45 -9.33
C LEU A 252 -4.53 1.02 -9.79
N VAL A 253 -4.66 0.05 -8.90
CA VAL A 253 -4.48 -1.37 -9.20
C VAL A 253 -5.46 -1.83 -10.28
N LYS A 254 -6.74 -1.48 -10.15
CA LYS A 254 -7.77 -1.77 -11.14
C LYS A 254 -7.45 -1.19 -12.52
N ARG A 255 -7.02 0.08 -12.56
CA ARG A 255 -6.67 0.74 -13.83
C ARG A 255 -5.46 0.09 -14.47
N PHE A 256 -4.45 -0.23 -13.68
CA PHE A 256 -3.24 -0.90 -14.15
C PHE A 256 -3.56 -2.27 -14.77
N ILE A 257 -4.30 -3.13 -14.05
CA ILE A 257 -4.70 -4.45 -14.56
C ILE A 257 -5.54 -4.30 -15.82
N ARG A 258 -6.54 -3.41 -15.81
CA ARG A 258 -7.41 -3.17 -16.96
C ARG A 258 -6.66 -2.66 -18.20
N LYS A 259 -5.71 -1.74 -18.02
CA LYS A 259 -4.87 -1.21 -19.11
C LYS A 259 -4.05 -2.31 -19.75
N ASN A 260 -3.47 -3.19 -18.95
CA ASN A 260 -2.58 -4.23 -19.43
C ASN A 260 -3.29 -5.53 -19.85
N SER A 261 -4.55 -5.73 -19.45
CA SER A 261 -5.37 -6.90 -19.84
C SER A 261 -6.21 -6.67 -21.08
N LYS A 262 -6.28 -5.45 -21.56
CA LYS A 262 -6.88 -5.15 -22.87
C LYS A 262 -5.82 -5.27 -23.95
N GLY A 263 -6.15 -5.98 -25.02
CA GLY A 263 -5.38 -5.90 -26.25
C GLY A 263 -5.38 -4.47 -26.83
N PRO A 264 -4.65 -4.24 -27.91
CA PRO A 264 -4.54 -2.92 -28.52
C PRO A 264 -5.92 -2.37 -28.87
N THR A 265 -6.13 -1.10 -28.58
CA THR A 265 -7.36 -0.41 -28.97
C THR A 265 -7.29 -0.10 -30.46
N VAL A 266 -8.07 -0.80 -31.25
CA VAL A 266 -8.28 -0.46 -32.66
C VAL A 266 -9.19 0.77 -32.70
N PRO A 267 -8.75 1.91 -33.29
CA PRO A 267 -9.61 3.07 -33.46
C PRO A 267 -10.86 2.69 -34.27
N ALA A 268 -12.03 3.13 -33.82
CA ALA A 268 -13.27 2.89 -34.52
C ALA A 268 -13.20 3.47 -35.95
N GLY A 269 -13.55 2.66 -36.97
CA GLY A 269 -13.61 3.08 -38.36
C GLY A 269 -12.32 2.91 -39.17
N ILE A 270 -11.25 2.38 -38.60
CA ILE A 270 -10.04 2.00 -39.34
C ILE A 270 -10.11 0.48 -39.61
N PRO A 271 -10.25 0.03 -40.85
CA PRO A 271 -10.19 -1.38 -41.16
C PRO A 271 -8.74 -1.87 -41.08
N LEU A 272 -8.40 -2.56 -39.99
CA LEU A 272 -7.13 -3.22 -39.83
C LEU A 272 -7.25 -4.69 -40.16
N THR A 273 -6.24 -5.23 -40.82
CA THR A 273 -6.13 -6.68 -41.08
C THR A 273 -5.76 -7.41 -39.77
N GLU A 274 -6.00 -8.71 -39.69
CA GLU A 274 -5.61 -9.53 -38.53
C GLU A 274 -4.10 -9.43 -38.24
N SER A 275 -3.25 -9.36 -39.26
CA SER A 275 -1.80 -9.16 -39.09
C SER A 275 -1.46 -7.81 -38.47
N GLN A 276 -2.11 -6.73 -38.92
CA GLN A 276 -1.94 -5.40 -38.34
C GLN A 276 -2.44 -5.33 -36.88
N ILE A 277 -3.53 -6.02 -36.55
CA ILE A 277 -4.01 -6.12 -35.16
C ILE A 277 -2.99 -6.86 -34.29
N LYS A 278 -2.37 -7.94 -34.80
CA LYS A 278 -1.30 -8.66 -34.11
C LYS A 278 -0.04 -7.81 -33.93
N GLU A 279 0.32 -6.98 -34.89
CA GLU A 279 1.46 -6.05 -34.79
C GLU A 279 1.26 -4.95 -33.75
N LEU A 280 0.01 -4.57 -33.42
CA LEU A 280 -0.30 -3.63 -32.36
C LEU A 280 0.01 -4.18 -30.95
N GLY A 281 0.31 -5.47 -30.85
CA GLY A 281 0.67 -6.16 -29.62
C GLY A 281 -0.50 -6.92 -28.96
N ALA A 282 -0.19 -7.78 -28.02
CA ALA A 282 -1.16 -8.56 -27.26
C ALA A 282 -1.38 -7.97 -25.87
N ALA A 283 -2.44 -8.40 -25.18
CA ALA A 283 -2.61 -8.14 -23.77
C ALA A 283 -1.42 -8.69 -22.97
N LYS A 284 -0.87 -7.86 -22.08
CA LYS A 284 0.29 -8.23 -21.26
C LYS A 284 -0.09 -8.97 -19.98
N LEU A 285 -1.32 -8.75 -19.51
CA LEU A 285 -1.92 -9.40 -18.35
C LEU A 285 -3.22 -10.09 -18.70
N ARG A 286 -3.56 -11.09 -17.92
CA ARG A 286 -4.89 -11.66 -17.78
C ARG A 286 -5.48 -11.23 -16.45
N ASP A 287 -6.61 -10.52 -16.44
CA ASP A 287 -7.34 -10.19 -15.21
C ASP A 287 -8.00 -11.45 -14.66
N LEU A 288 -7.65 -11.86 -13.46
CA LEU A 288 -8.19 -13.03 -12.78
C LEU A 288 -9.31 -12.69 -11.80
N GLY A 289 -9.66 -11.40 -11.71
CA GLY A 289 -10.76 -10.93 -10.90
C GLY A 289 -10.34 -10.32 -9.56
N LYS A 290 -11.32 -10.25 -8.68
CA LYS A 290 -11.15 -9.65 -7.35
C LYS A 290 -11.88 -10.46 -6.28
N MET A 291 -11.41 -10.33 -5.04
CA MET A 291 -12.02 -10.94 -3.86
C MET A 291 -12.13 -9.91 -2.74
N LYS A 292 -13.11 -10.09 -1.88
CA LYS A 292 -13.28 -9.33 -0.63
C LYS A 292 -13.17 -10.27 0.56
N PRO A 293 -12.84 -9.75 1.74
CA PRO A 293 -12.80 -10.57 2.95
C PRO A 293 -14.19 -11.15 3.27
N SER A 294 -14.21 -12.32 3.87
CA SER A 294 -15.43 -12.95 4.35
C SER A 294 -16.03 -12.19 5.55
N ASP A 295 -17.32 -12.35 5.80
CA ASP A 295 -17.97 -11.79 7.00
C ASP A 295 -17.32 -12.30 8.28
N ARG A 296 -16.86 -13.55 8.30
CA ARG A 296 -16.11 -14.11 9.42
C ARG A 296 -14.81 -13.33 9.66
N GLU A 297 -14.02 -13.11 8.62
CA GLU A 297 -12.77 -12.35 8.73
C GLU A 297 -13.02 -10.90 9.20
N ILE A 298 -14.07 -10.25 8.67
CA ILE A 298 -14.43 -8.88 9.08
C ILE A 298 -14.83 -8.84 10.57
N ASN A 299 -15.51 -9.86 11.07
CA ASN A 299 -15.89 -9.95 12.48
C ASN A 299 -14.67 -10.18 13.38
N GLU A 300 -13.74 -11.03 12.96
CA GLU A 300 -12.49 -11.32 13.69
C GLU A 300 -11.47 -10.17 13.57
N ASN A 301 -11.42 -9.48 12.42
CA ASN A 301 -10.53 -8.36 12.13
C ASN A 301 -11.28 -7.23 11.40
N PRO A 302 -11.86 -6.26 12.11
CA PRO A 302 -12.59 -5.13 11.50
C PRO A 302 -11.77 -4.29 10.50
N ARG A 303 -10.43 -4.34 10.58
CA ARG A 303 -9.53 -3.66 9.63
C ARG A 303 -9.61 -4.24 8.23
N ALA A 304 -10.04 -5.50 8.09
CA ALA A 304 -10.24 -6.14 6.80
C ALA A 304 -11.45 -5.58 6.02
N ARG A 305 -12.40 -4.93 6.68
CA ARG A 305 -13.70 -4.52 6.09
C ARG A 305 -13.61 -3.80 4.76
N SER A 306 -12.64 -2.92 4.59
CA SER A 306 -12.47 -2.12 3.36
C SER A 306 -11.48 -2.72 2.37
N SER A 307 -10.89 -3.87 2.67
CA SER A 307 -9.90 -4.48 1.80
C SER A 307 -10.51 -5.07 0.53
N VAL A 308 -9.75 -5.00 -0.56
CA VAL A 308 -10.06 -5.61 -1.85
C VAL A 308 -8.79 -6.25 -2.37
N LEU A 309 -8.85 -7.54 -2.64
CA LEU A 309 -7.77 -8.29 -3.25
C LEU A 309 -8.02 -8.41 -4.76
N ARG A 310 -7.01 -8.09 -5.57
CA ARG A 310 -7.04 -8.27 -7.02
C ARG A 310 -5.93 -9.17 -7.48
N PHE A 311 -6.24 -9.98 -8.47
CA PHE A 311 -5.33 -10.92 -9.08
C PHE A 311 -5.16 -10.64 -10.57
N ALA A 312 -3.94 -10.81 -11.04
CA ALA A 312 -3.64 -10.84 -12.46
C ALA A 312 -2.53 -11.86 -12.75
N GLU A 313 -2.44 -12.28 -13.99
CA GLU A 313 -1.40 -13.21 -14.46
C GLU A 313 -0.73 -12.61 -15.69
N LYS A 314 0.59 -12.63 -15.72
CA LYS A 314 1.34 -12.21 -16.90
C LYS A 314 1.06 -13.17 -18.06
N ALA A 315 0.70 -12.62 -19.21
CA ALA A 315 0.42 -13.44 -20.40
C ALA A 315 1.66 -14.27 -20.76
N GLY A 316 1.44 -15.55 -21.03
CA GLY A 316 2.45 -16.41 -21.68
C GLY A 316 2.64 -15.94 -23.11
N GLN A 317 3.87 -15.73 -23.52
CA GLN A 317 4.19 -15.51 -24.94
C GLN A 317 4.25 -16.85 -25.66
#